data_1938d1b4384c3140f7fc3cab2de4c978
#
_entry.id   1938d1b4384c3140f7fc3cab2de4c978
#
_cell.length_a   1.000
_cell.length_b   1.000
_cell.length_c   1.000
_cell.angle_alpha   90.00
_cell.angle_beta   90.00
_cell.angle_gamma   90.00
#
_symmetry.space_group_name_H-M   'P 1'
#
loop_
_entity.id
_entity.type
_entity.pdbx_description
1 polymer ?
#
loop_
_entity_poly.entity_id
_entity_poly.type
_entity_poly.pdbx_seq_one_letter_code
_entity_poly.pdbx_strand_id
1 'polypeptide(L)'
;MTGPIVGGLPAFSPNGRPAPRGALVAVCGICGGAGATTLAYLTARSAARAGGEPVLVCDLGGVGADLAECAGVESSLSLPALANAVGGGDPPEEAVFATGGDGLRVLARGPRFEMPLDSDGMARVLQQAREAHGFTVVDCGVPAGHREEIVLAAATHLIWVLPARAGAARRARRTLELFPGDAARGEIVVARDDRQSANKAATEELAEIAAGRRAPLVLMPHVGDVGEEGPEQALDAAALSLDAIRAVLDR
;
A
#
# COMPACT_ATOMS: atom_id res chain seq x y z
N MET A 1 23.15 23.92 -1.83
CA MET A 1 23.73 22.73 -2.50
C MET A 1 23.57 21.55 -1.56
N THR A 2 22.45 20.89 -1.65
CA THR A 2 22.17 19.63 -0.94
C THR A 2 22.38 18.51 -1.94
N GLY A 3 23.45 17.74 -1.75
CA GLY A 3 23.77 16.59 -2.59
C GLY A 3 22.70 15.49 -2.46
N PRO A 4 22.55 14.60 -3.44
CA PRO A 4 21.58 13.53 -3.40
C PRO A 4 21.89 12.60 -2.22
N ILE A 5 20.88 12.34 -1.38
CA ILE A 5 20.98 11.32 -0.34
C ILE A 5 20.89 9.97 -1.05
N VAL A 6 22.04 9.38 -1.30
CA VAL A 6 22.18 8.02 -1.82
C VAL A 6 21.87 7.06 -0.67
N GLY A 7 20.64 6.55 -0.63
CA GLY A 7 20.26 5.48 0.28
C GLY A 7 20.00 4.22 -0.54
N GLY A 8 21.05 3.47 -0.88
CA GLY A 8 20.90 2.12 -1.40
C GLY A 8 20.20 1.22 -0.39
N LEU A 9 19.53 0.15 -0.85
CA LEU A 9 19.08 -0.91 0.04
C LEU A 9 20.31 -1.44 0.81
N PRO A 10 20.24 -1.62 2.14
CA PRO A 10 21.38 -2.07 2.90
C PRO A 10 21.85 -3.42 2.37
N ALA A 11 23.18 -3.54 2.17
CA ALA A 11 23.80 -4.79 1.83
C ALA A 11 23.48 -5.84 2.91
N PHE A 12 23.22 -7.06 2.48
CA PHE A 12 22.94 -8.22 3.33
C PHE A 12 23.87 -8.21 4.56
N SER A 13 23.31 -8.08 5.75
CA SER A 13 24.09 -8.18 6.98
C SER A 13 24.40 -9.65 7.28
N PRO A 14 25.67 -10.10 7.26
CA PRO A 14 26.01 -11.50 7.48
C PRO A 14 25.88 -11.96 8.94
N ASN A 15 25.46 -11.10 9.83
CA ASN A 15 25.45 -11.36 11.27
C ASN A 15 24.04 -11.57 11.84
N GLY A 16 23.31 -12.57 11.39
CA GLY A 16 22.34 -13.40 12.11
C GLY A 16 21.41 -12.82 13.20
N ARG A 17 21.36 -11.52 13.45
CA ARG A 17 20.36 -10.89 14.32
C ARG A 17 19.20 -10.40 13.46
N PRO A 18 17.95 -10.85 13.75
CA PRO A 18 16.80 -10.24 13.11
C PRO A 18 16.75 -8.77 13.50
N ALA A 19 17.01 -7.88 12.56
CA ALA A 19 16.71 -6.46 12.72
C ALA A 19 15.22 -6.31 13.05
N PRO A 20 14.81 -5.31 13.86
CA PRO A 20 13.40 -5.02 14.05
C PRO A 20 12.77 -4.77 12.67
N ARG A 21 11.88 -5.66 12.27
CA ARG A 21 11.28 -5.63 10.93
C ARG A 21 10.18 -4.60 10.93
N GLY A 22 10.30 -3.57 10.09
CA GLY A 22 9.25 -2.60 9.87
C GLY A 22 7.92 -3.23 9.42
N ALA A 23 6.83 -2.52 9.55
CA ALA A 23 5.53 -2.97 9.09
C ALA A 23 5.50 -2.99 7.55
N LEU A 24 4.96 -4.07 6.97
CA LEU A 24 4.61 -4.19 5.56
C LEU A 24 3.09 -4.22 5.44
N VAL A 25 2.53 -3.18 4.85
CA VAL A 25 1.10 -2.97 4.71
C VAL A 25 0.70 -3.15 3.25
N ALA A 26 -0.13 -4.15 2.96
CA ALA A 26 -0.73 -4.31 1.64
C ALA A 26 -2.10 -3.61 1.61
N VAL A 27 -2.30 -2.74 0.62
CA VAL A 27 -3.57 -2.03 0.41
C VAL A 27 -4.25 -2.57 -0.83
N CYS A 28 -5.42 -3.16 -0.67
CA CYS A 28 -6.15 -3.85 -1.71
C CYS A 28 -7.57 -3.29 -1.88
N GLY A 29 -7.93 -2.96 -3.11
CA GLY A 29 -9.31 -2.63 -3.47
C GLY A 29 -10.09 -3.86 -3.90
N ILE A 30 -11.39 -3.92 -3.63
CA ILE A 30 -12.25 -5.01 -4.13
C ILE A 30 -12.71 -4.81 -5.57
N CYS A 31 -12.46 -3.65 -6.15
CA CYS A 31 -12.81 -3.32 -7.53
C CYS A 31 -12.01 -2.10 -7.99
N GLY A 32 -11.93 -1.89 -9.30
CA GLY A 32 -11.40 -0.66 -9.87
C GLY A 32 -12.14 0.56 -9.33
N GLY A 33 -11.40 1.63 -9.05
CA GLY A 33 -11.92 2.87 -8.47
C GLY A 33 -12.33 2.77 -6.99
N ALA A 34 -11.97 1.69 -6.28
CA ALA A 34 -12.21 1.61 -4.82
C ALA A 34 -11.41 2.65 -4.02
N GLY A 35 -10.31 3.16 -4.56
CA GLY A 35 -9.45 4.14 -3.92
C GLY A 35 -8.26 3.52 -3.18
N ALA A 36 -7.83 2.32 -3.56
CA ALA A 36 -6.68 1.65 -2.95
C ALA A 36 -5.41 2.49 -3.09
N THR A 37 -5.09 2.96 -4.30
CA THR A 37 -3.92 3.81 -4.58
C THR A 37 -3.93 5.09 -3.75
N THR A 38 -5.06 5.80 -3.73
CA THR A 38 -5.22 7.01 -2.92
C THR A 38 -4.97 6.72 -1.43
N LEU A 39 -5.59 5.63 -0.90
CA LEU A 39 -5.41 5.27 0.50
C LEU A 39 -3.98 4.83 0.80
N ALA A 40 -3.35 4.06 -0.07
CA ALA A 40 -1.96 3.64 0.08
C ALA A 40 -1.04 4.86 0.19
N TYR A 41 -1.19 5.82 -0.73
CA TYR A 41 -0.43 7.06 -0.71
C TYR A 41 -0.67 7.89 0.55
N LEU A 42 -1.94 8.16 0.91
CA LEU A 42 -2.26 8.97 2.08
C LEU A 42 -1.79 8.32 3.39
N THR A 43 -1.90 6.98 3.49
CA THR A 43 -1.41 6.23 4.66
C THR A 43 0.11 6.37 4.80
N ALA A 44 0.86 6.16 3.70
CA ALA A 44 2.30 6.30 3.70
C ALA A 44 2.75 7.74 3.98
N ARG A 45 2.09 8.74 3.38
CA ARG A 45 2.42 10.13 3.58
C ARG A 45 2.10 10.61 5.00
N SER A 46 0.98 10.18 5.57
CA SER A 46 0.65 10.43 6.98
C SER A 46 1.71 9.86 7.92
N ALA A 47 2.20 8.64 7.64
CA ALA A 47 3.27 8.02 8.40
C ALA A 47 4.60 8.80 8.28
N ALA A 48 4.97 9.24 7.07
CA ALA A 48 6.16 10.04 6.83
C ALA A 48 6.12 11.39 7.56
N ARG A 49 4.97 12.06 7.56
CA ARG A 49 4.74 13.32 8.30
C ARG A 49 4.89 13.18 9.80
N ALA A 50 4.49 12.07 10.35
CA ALA A 50 4.64 11.84 11.77
C ALA A 50 6.12 11.74 12.20
N GLY A 51 7.02 11.55 11.26
CA GLY A 51 8.46 11.46 11.49
C GLY A 51 8.88 10.14 12.12
N GLY A 52 10.18 9.99 12.31
CA GLY A 52 10.77 8.79 12.88
C GLY A 52 11.51 7.98 11.82
N GLU A 53 11.05 6.78 11.55
CA GLU A 53 11.67 5.86 10.60
C GLU A 53 11.35 6.23 9.14
N PRO A 54 12.22 5.91 8.17
CA PRO A 54 11.92 6.11 6.75
C PRO A 54 10.67 5.35 6.32
N VAL A 55 9.88 5.95 5.44
CA VAL A 55 8.65 5.36 4.89
C VAL A 55 8.81 5.15 3.39
N LEU A 56 8.37 3.98 2.92
CA LEU A 56 8.34 3.61 1.51
C LEU A 56 6.91 3.31 1.07
N VAL A 57 6.51 3.84 -0.08
CA VAL A 57 5.30 3.42 -0.78
C VAL A 57 5.65 2.84 -2.14
N CYS A 58 5.08 1.67 -2.45
CA CYS A 58 5.34 0.95 -3.69
C CYS A 58 4.04 0.73 -4.46
N ASP A 59 4.11 0.84 -5.79
CA ASP A 59 3.07 0.39 -6.71
C ASP A 59 3.41 -1.01 -7.25
N LEU A 60 2.56 -1.97 -6.98
CA LEU A 60 2.67 -3.32 -7.57
C LEU A 60 2.23 -3.34 -9.03
N GLY A 61 1.54 -2.30 -9.46
CA GLY A 61 1.03 -2.14 -10.81
C GLY A 61 -0.32 -2.82 -11.03
N GLY A 62 -1.29 -2.06 -11.38
CA GLY A 62 -2.62 -2.50 -11.81
C GLY A 62 -3.11 -1.60 -12.94
N VAL A 63 -4.16 -1.99 -13.65
CA VAL A 63 -4.78 -1.12 -14.63
C VAL A 63 -5.43 0.05 -13.90
N GLY A 64 -4.98 1.28 -14.19
CA GLY A 64 -5.56 2.51 -13.62
C GLY A 64 -5.03 2.90 -12.22
N ALA A 65 -3.99 2.25 -11.70
CA ALA A 65 -3.28 2.74 -10.53
C ALA A 65 -2.21 3.74 -10.99
N ASP A 66 -2.21 4.94 -10.43
CA ASP A 66 -1.19 5.94 -10.70
C ASP A 66 -0.65 6.55 -9.41
N LEU A 67 0.15 5.75 -8.72
CA LEU A 67 0.82 6.18 -7.50
C LEU A 67 1.79 7.34 -7.77
N ALA A 68 2.41 7.36 -8.95
CA ALA A 68 3.33 8.41 -9.36
C ALA A 68 2.60 9.76 -9.45
N GLU A 69 1.40 9.77 -10.03
CA GLU A 69 0.53 10.94 -10.13
C GLU A 69 0.11 11.44 -8.74
N CYS A 70 -0.40 10.54 -7.88
CA CYS A 70 -0.75 10.88 -6.50
C CYS A 70 0.43 11.49 -5.73
N ALA A 71 1.64 10.98 -5.97
CA ALA A 71 2.84 11.45 -5.28
C ALA A 71 3.50 12.69 -5.93
N GLY A 72 3.06 13.08 -7.11
CA GLY A 72 3.66 14.17 -7.89
C GLY A 72 5.11 13.89 -8.29
N VAL A 73 5.44 12.62 -8.57
CA VAL A 73 6.80 12.19 -8.93
C VAL A 73 6.82 11.58 -10.33
N GLU A 74 7.97 11.71 -11.00
CA GLU A 74 8.18 10.97 -12.23
C GLU A 74 8.30 9.47 -11.95
N SER A 75 7.78 8.66 -12.87
CA SER A 75 7.86 7.22 -12.79
C SER A 75 9.33 6.76 -12.70
N SER A 76 9.61 5.95 -11.71
CA SER A 76 10.93 5.34 -11.48
C SER A 76 10.91 3.85 -11.86
N LEU A 77 11.77 3.06 -11.26
CA LEU A 77 11.72 1.60 -11.37
C LEU A 77 10.44 1.07 -10.69
N SER A 78 9.73 0.12 -11.33
CA SER A 78 8.58 -0.53 -10.70
C SER A 78 9.02 -1.61 -9.70
N LEU A 79 8.18 -1.91 -8.72
CA LEU A 79 8.45 -2.99 -7.77
C LEU A 79 8.72 -4.34 -8.46
N PRO A 80 7.95 -4.78 -9.49
CA PRO A 80 8.27 -5.99 -10.25
C PRO A 80 9.60 -5.92 -11.02
N ALA A 81 9.95 -4.77 -11.59
CA ALA A 81 11.21 -4.62 -12.29
C ALA A 81 12.41 -4.71 -11.33
N LEU A 82 12.31 -4.09 -10.16
CA LEU A 82 13.31 -4.24 -9.09
C LEU A 82 13.41 -5.70 -8.61
N ALA A 83 12.30 -6.38 -8.45
CA ALA A 83 12.26 -7.79 -8.07
C ALA A 83 13.01 -8.68 -9.06
N ASN A 84 12.78 -8.47 -10.36
CA ASN A 84 13.46 -9.22 -11.42
C ASN A 84 14.97 -8.95 -11.45
N ALA A 85 15.39 -7.69 -11.27
CA ALA A 85 16.80 -7.34 -11.19
C ALA A 85 17.50 -8.00 -10.00
N VAL A 86 16.90 -7.94 -8.82
CA VAL A 86 17.39 -8.61 -7.60
C VAL A 86 17.39 -10.13 -7.76
N GLY A 87 16.38 -10.70 -8.42
CA GLY A 87 16.27 -12.13 -8.75
C GLY A 87 17.37 -12.59 -9.68
N GLY A 88 17.66 -11.81 -10.72
CA GLY A 88 18.72 -12.07 -11.69
C GLY A 88 20.14 -11.90 -11.15
N GLY A 89 20.30 -11.40 -9.93
CA GLY A 89 21.62 -11.15 -9.33
C GLY A 89 22.30 -9.87 -9.82
N ASP A 90 21.58 -9.01 -10.51
CA ASP A 90 22.03 -7.71 -11.01
C ASP A 90 21.14 -6.59 -10.41
N PRO A 91 21.19 -6.40 -9.07
CA PRO A 91 20.45 -5.32 -8.46
C PRO A 91 20.99 -3.99 -8.97
N PRO A 92 20.10 -3.00 -9.24
CA PRO A 92 20.58 -1.69 -9.66
C PRO A 92 21.52 -1.13 -8.60
N GLU A 93 22.66 -0.55 -9.03
CA GLU A 93 23.66 0.05 -8.13
C GLU A 93 23.05 1.13 -7.22
N GLU A 94 22.00 1.78 -7.71
CA GLU A 94 21.17 2.69 -6.96
C GLU A 94 19.70 2.31 -7.18
N ALA A 95 19.01 1.88 -6.13
CA ALA A 95 17.56 1.84 -6.18
C ALA A 95 17.06 3.28 -6.19
N VAL A 96 16.72 3.79 -7.37
CA VAL A 96 16.22 5.14 -7.55
C VAL A 96 14.80 5.21 -7.03
N PHE A 97 14.67 5.47 -5.74
CA PHE A 97 13.40 5.87 -5.17
C PHE A 97 13.17 7.34 -5.52
N ALA A 98 12.03 7.66 -6.10
CA ALA A 98 11.60 9.05 -6.15
C ALA A 98 11.31 9.54 -4.71
N THR A 99 11.61 10.81 -4.44
CA THR A 99 11.29 11.40 -3.14
C THR A 99 10.02 12.22 -3.28
N GLY A 100 8.97 11.78 -2.61
CA GLY A 100 7.73 12.54 -2.46
C GLY A 100 7.81 13.59 -1.34
N GLY A 101 6.71 14.27 -1.08
CA GLY A 101 6.64 15.20 0.05
C GLY A 101 6.93 14.51 1.39
N ASP A 102 7.41 15.29 2.36
CA ASP A 102 7.72 14.83 3.73
C ASP A 102 8.81 13.75 3.82
N GLY A 103 9.68 13.62 2.79
CA GLY A 103 10.72 12.60 2.75
C GLY A 103 10.21 11.19 2.44
N LEU A 104 8.97 11.05 2.00
CA LEU A 104 8.40 9.78 1.55
C LEU A 104 9.19 9.22 0.37
N ARG A 105 9.63 7.98 0.47
CA ARG A 105 10.23 7.25 -0.65
C ARG A 105 9.13 6.61 -1.49
N VAL A 106 9.21 6.79 -2.80
CA VAL A 106 8.18 6.30 -3.73
C VAL A 106 8.84 5.38 -4.76
N LEU A 107 8.36 4.15 -4.86
CA LEU A 107 8.68 3.23 -5.92
C LEU A 107 7.45 3.13 -6.83
N ALA A 108 7.36 4.07 -7.75
CA ALA A 108 6.22 4.19 -8.64
C ALA A 108 6.38 3.27 -9.86
N ARG A 109 5.27 3.01 -10.51
CA ARG A 109 5.18 2.17 -11.68
C ARG A 109 6.08 2.66 -12.81
N GLY A 110 6.94 1.78 -13.28
CA GLY A 110 7.65 1.95 -14.55
C GLY A 110 6.74 1.67 -15.76
N PRO A 111 7.25 1.89 -16.99
CA PRO A 111 6.49 1.60 -18.21
C PRO A 111 5.97 0.15 -18.20
N ARG A 112 4.77 -0.01 -18.77
CA ARG A 112 4.01 -1.28 -18.79
C ARG A 112 4.72 -2.33 -19.65
N PHE A 113 5.57 -3.14 -19.03
CA PHE A 113 5.98 -4.39 -19.62
C PHE A 113 5.43 -5.52 -18.77
N GLU A 114 4.65 -6.40 -19.37
CA GLU A 114 4.28 -7.68 -18.78
C GLU A 114 5.53 -8.56 -18.75
N MET A 115 6.40 -8.28 -17.80
CA MET A 115 7.55 -9.15 -17.55
C MET A 115 7.12 -10.31 -16.65
N PRO A 116 7.61 -11.53 -16.90
CA PRO A 116 7.50 -12.58 -15.90
C PRO A 116 8.06 -12.08 -14.57
N LEU A 117 7.36 -12.38 -13.47
CA LEU A 117 7.80 -11.97 -12.14
C LEU A 117 8.74 -13.01 -11.56
N ASP A 118 9.90 -12.59 -11.11
CA ASP A 118 10.75 -13.39 -10.22
C ASP A 118 10.17 -13.35 -8.78
N SER A 119 9.58 -14.44 -8.36
CA SER A 119 8.92 -14.57 -7.06
C SER A 119 9.92 -14.49 -5.91
N ASP A 120 11.11 -15.08 -6.07
CA ASP A 120 12.16 -15.05 -5.06
C ASP A 120 12.77 -13.66 -4.95
N GLY A 121 12.94 -12.98 -6.09
CA GLY A 121 13.34 -11.59 -6.16
C GLY A 121 12.34 -10.68 -5.46
N MET A 122 11.05 -10.88 -5.69
CA MET A 122 9.99 -10.12 -5.01
C MET A 122 10.04 -10.32 -3.49
N ALA A 123 10.13 -11.56 -3.02
CA ALA A 123 10.23 -11.85 -1.60
C ALA A 123 11.46 -11.17 -0.96
N ARG A 124 12.61 -11.20 -1.66
CA ARG A 124 13.84 -10.53 -1.20
C ARG A 124 13.67 -9.01 -1.13
N VAL A 125 13.09 -8.39 -2.16
CA VAL A 125 12.86 -6.93 -2.17
C VAL A 125 11.92 -6.52 -1.04
N LEU A 126 10.82 -7.24 -0.83
CA LEU A 126 9.89 -6.95 0.26
C LEU A 126 10.55 -7.12 1.64
N GLN A 127 11.40 -8.14 1.80
CA GLN A 127 12.17 -8.31 3.03
C GLN A 127 13.13 -7.13 3.25
N GLN A 128 13.91 -6.77 2.24
CA GLN A 128 14.85 -5.63 2.31
C GLN A 128 14.12 -4.31 2.57
N ALA A 129 12.96 -4.11 1.94
CA ALA A 129 12.13 -2.94 2.19
C ALA A 129 11.74 -2.84 3.68
N ARG A 130 11.33 -3.95 4.30
CA ARG A 130 11.00 -4.01 5.73
C ARG A 130 12.20 -3.80 6.66
N GLU A 131 13.39 -4.19 6.22
CA GLU A 131 14.63 -3.99 6.98
C GLU A 131 15.11 -2.54 6.92
N ALA A 132 14.88 -1.86 5.78
CA ALA A 132 15.37 -0.50 5.51
C ALA A 132 14.37 0.61 5.90
N HIS A 133 13.11 0.26 6.12
CA HIS A 133 12.05 1.23 6.41
C HIS A 133 11.24 0.77 7.62
N GLY A 134 10.90 1.70 8.49
CA GLY A 134 9.98 1.44 9.60
C GLY A 134 8.57 1.14 9.11
N PHE A 135 8.22 1.64 7.93
CA PHE A 135 6.91 1.48 7.35
C PHE A 135 6.98 1.36 5.82
N THR A 136 6.46 0.26 5.30
CA THR A 136 6.37 0.02 3.84
C THR A 136 4.93 -0.23 3.46
N VAL A 137 4.39 0.56 2.55
CA VAL A 137 3.04 0.41 2.01
C VAL A 137 3.12 -0.06 0.57
N VAL A 138 2.38 -1.12 0.22
CA VAL A 138 2.28 -1.62 -1.15
C VAL A 138 0.86 -1.44 -1.65
N ASP A 139 0.69 -0.64 -2.70
CA ASP A 139 -0.56 -0.58 -3.47
C ASP A 139 -0.68 -1.82 -4.34
N CYS A 140 -1.56 -2.71 -3.96
CA CYS A 140 -1.85 -3.95 -4.70
C CYS A 140 -2.97 -3.77 -5.74
N GLY A 141 -3.62 -2.60 -5.77
CA GLY A 141 -4.80 -2.41 -6.61
C GLY A 141 -5.89 -3.43 -6.29
N VAL A 142 -6.46 -4.07 -7.33
CA VAL A 142 -7.40 -5.19 -7.15
C VAL A 142 -6.62 -6.49 -7.26
N PRO A 143 -6.50 -7.28 -6.18
CA PRO A 143 -5.71 -8.50 -6.23
C PRO A 143 -6.36 -9.51 -7.19
N ALA A 144 -5.59 -9.95 -8.18
CA ALA A 144 -6.07 -10.80 -9.26
C ALA A 144 -5.11 -11.91 -9.66
N GLY A 145 -3.92 -12.00 -9.06
CA GLY A 145 -2.91 -12.96 -9.50
C GLY A 145 -1.78 -13.20 -8.51
N HIS A 146 -0.79 -13.93 -9.01
CA HIS A 146 0.34 -14.40 -8.21
C HIS A 146 1.22 -13.29 -7.60
N ARG A 147 1.28 -12.12 -8.25
CA ARG A 147 2.06 -10.98 -7.74
C ARG A 147 1.51 -10.48 -6.40
N GLU A 148 0.20 -10.30 -6.37
CA GLU A 148 -0.51 -9.84 -5.19
C GLU A 148 -0.43 -10.89 -4.08
N GLU A 149 -0.52 -12.20 -4.42
CA GLU A 149 -0.39 -13.29 -3.45
C GLU A 149 0.95 -13.25 -2.71
N ILE A 150 2.06 -12.97 -3.39
CA ILE A 150 3.39 -12.85 -2.77
C ILE A 150 3.40 -11.69 -1.78
N VAL A 151 2.88 -10.52 -2.17
CA VAL A 151 2.81 -9.35 -1.29
C VAL A 151 1.90 -9.63 -0.10
N LEU A 152 0.73 -10.21 -0.34
CA LEU A 152 -0.22 -10.57 0.72
C LEU A 152 0.38 -11.57 1.69
N ALA A 153 1.15 -12.55 1.22
CA ALA A 153 1.83 -13.52 2.08
C ALA A 153 2.93 -12.88 2.94
N ALA A 154 3.62 -11.86 2.44
CA ALA A 154 4.68 -11.15 3.14
C ALA A 154 4.17 -10.04 4.08
N ALA A 155 2.93 -9.58 3.89
CA ALA A 155 2.36 -8.45 4.62
C ALA A 155 2.14 -8.78 6.10
N THR A 156 2.46 -7.81 6.96
CA THR A 156 2.10 -7.83 8.39
C THR A 156 0.69 -7.33 8.61
N HIS A 157 0.22 -6.45 7.72
CA HIS A 157 -1.12 -5.85 7.78
C HIS A 157 -1.75 -5.82 6.39
N LEU A 158 -3.07 -6.02 6.36
CA LEU A 158 -3.89 -5.91 5.16
C LEU A 158 -4.94 -4.83 5.33
N ILE A 159 -5.05 -3.95 4.36
CA ILE A 159 -6.11 -2.95 4.29
C ILE A 159 -6.99 -3.26 3.07
N TRP A 160 -8.24 -3.59 3.33
CA TRP A 160 -9.25 -3.80 2.29
C TRP A 160 -10.05 -2.53 2.06
N VAL A 161 -10.01 -1.97 0.87
CA VAL A 161 -10.71 -0.74 0.51
C VAL A 161 -11.99 -1.07 -0.24
N LEU A 162 -13.12 -0.71 0.35
CA LEU A 162 -14.46 -1.03 -0.13
C LEU A 162 -15.26 0.26 -0.31
N PRO A 163 -15.81 0.51 -1.50
CA PRO A 163 -16.72 1.65 -1.65
C PRO A 163 -18.02 1.39 -0.91
N ALA A 164 -18.50 2.37 -0.13
CA ALA A 164 -19.75 2.29 0.65
C ALA A 164 -20.99 2.50 -0.24
N ARG A 165 -21.16 1.65 -1.27
CA ARG A 165 -22.26 1.71 -2.23
C ARG A 165 -22.97 0.38 -2.41
N ALA A 166 -24.19 0.42 -2.92
CA ALA A 166 -24.97 -0.78 -3.19
C ALA A 166 -24.20 -1.80 -4.05
N GLY A 167 -24.25 -3.07 -3.69
CA GLY A 167 -23.59 -4.18 -4.36
C GLY A 167 -22.09 -4.33 -4.06
N ALA A 168 -21.44 -3.36 -3.40
CA ALA A 168 -20.05 -3.47 -2.99
C ALA A 168 -19.85 -4.60 -1.97
N ALA A 169 -20.72 -4.72 -0.99
CA ALA A 169 -20.67 -5.79 0.02
C ALA A 169 -20.73 -7.18 -0.59
N ARG A 170 -21.60 -7.42 -1.59
CA ARG A 170 -21.67 -8.72 -2.29
C ARG A 170 -20.36 -9.02 -3.01
N ARG A 171 -19.75 -8.01 -3.67
CA ARG A 171 -18.47 -8.18 -4.34
C ARG A 171 -17.37 -8.42 -3.32
N ALA A 172 -17.38 -7.67 -2.21
CA ALA A 172 -16.43 -7.85 -1.12
C ALA A 172 -16.45 -9.28 -0.58
N ARG A 173 -17.63 -9.83 -0.25
CA ARG A 173 -17.74 -11.22 0.21
C ARG A 173 -17.08 -12.19 -0.74
N ARG A 174 -17.38 -12.11 -2.05
CA ARG A 174 -16.77 -12.99 -3.07
C ARG A 174 -15.24 -12.83 -3.19
N THR A 175 -14.75 -11.60 -3.17
CA THR A 175 -13.30 -11.37 -3.26
C THR A 175 -12.60 -11.84 -1.99
N LEU A 176 -13.15 -11.53 -0.82
CA LEU A 176 -12.55 -11.89 0.47
C LEU A 176 -12.62 -13.39 0.79
N GLU A 177 -13.55 -14.13 0.18
CA GLU A 177 -13.58 -15.60 0.23
C GLU A 177 -12.32 -16.22 -0.39
N LEU A 178 -11.74 -15.57 -1.42
CA LEU A 178 -10.49 -16.02 -2.05
C LEU A 178 -9.25 -15.74 -1.19
N PHE A 179 -9.36 -14.81 -0.24
CA PHE A 179 -8.27 -14.40 0.63
C PHE A 179 -8.70 -14.58 2.10
N PRO A 180 -8.62 -15.80 2.64
CA PRO A 180 -9.02 -16.05 4.03
C PRO A 180 -8.22 -15.19 4.99
N GLY A 181 -8.88 -14.71 6.03
CA GLY A 181 -8.23 -13.94 7.11
C GLY A 181 -7.20 -14.80 7.84
N ASP A 182 -6.13 -14.17 8.24
CA ASP A 182 -5.08 -14.79 9.05
C ASP A 182 -5.01 -14.06 10.40
N ALA A 183 -5.25 -14.79 11.48
CA ALA A 183 -5.23 -14.22 12.82
C ALA A 183 -3.84 -13.70 13.25
N ALA A 184 -2.78 -14.09 12.56
CA ALA A 184 -1.42 -13.61 12.81
C ALA A 184 -1.13 -12.26 12.14
N ARG A 185 -2.03 -11.78 11.28
CA ARG A 185 -1.91 -10.51 10.56
C ARG A 185 -2.93 -9.49 11.04
N GLY A 186 -2.50 -8.23 11.19
CA GLY A 186 -3.42 -7.13 11.36
C GLY A 186 -4.27 -6.95 10.10
N GLU A 187 -5.58 -6.84 10.23
CA GLU A 187 -6.47 -6.60 9.10
C GLU A 187 -7.38 -5.42 9.39
N ILE A 188 -7.59 -4.57 8.40
CA ILE A 188 -8.43 -3.37 8.47
C ILE A 188 -9.37 -3.37 7.27
N VAL A 189 -10.64 -3.10 7.50
CA VAL A 189 -11.61 -2.83 6.45
C VAL A 189 -11.88 -1.33 6.41
N VAL A 190 -11.63 -0.71 5.26
CA VAL A 190 -11.90 0.71 5.04
C VAL A 190 -13.11 0.84 4.13
N ALA A 191 -14.19 1.39 4.66
CA ALA A 191 -15.36 1.77 3.88
C ALA A 191 -15.20 3.20 3.40
N ARG A 192 -14.95 3.37 2.08
CA ARG A 192 -14.82 4.68 1.46
C ARG A 192 -16.18 5.23 1.10
N ASP A 193 -16.48 6.44 1.58
CA ASP A 193 -17.68 7.16 1.16
C ASP A 193 -17.62 7.51 -0.34
N ASP A 194 -18.75 7.31 -1.03
CA ASP A 194 -18.90 7.67 -2.43
C ASP A 194 -19.84 8.88 -2.49
N ARG A 195 -19.40 9.99 -3.10
CA ARG A 195 -20.14 11.27 -3.20
C ARG A 195 -21.64 11.13 -3.50
N GLN A 196 -22.05 10.00 -4.02
CA GLN A 196 -23.42 9.82 -4.53
C GLN A 196 -24.43 9.23 -3.55
N SER A 197 -24.01 8.62 -2.45
CA SER A 197 -24.91 8.23 -1.34
C SER A 197 -24.15 7.42 -0.29
N ALA A 198 -23.89 8.03 0.86
CA ALA A 198 -23.63 7.24 2.05
C ALA A 198 -24.86 6.34 2.29
N ASN A 199 -24.81 5.13 1.79
CA ASN A 199 -25.89 4.17 1.95
C ASN A 199 -25.69 3.47 3.28
N LYS A 200 -26.46 3.90 4.30
CA LYS A 200 -26.41 3.31 5.64
C LYS A 200 -26.47 1.79 5.60
N ALA A 201 -27.34 1.22 4.76
CA ALA A 201 -27.43 -0.23 4.60
C ALA A 201 -26.15 -0.84 4.05
N ALA A 202 -25.48 -0.19 3.08
CA ALA A 202 -24.19 -0.66 2.58
C ALA A 202 -23.12 -0.62 3.67
N THR A 203 -23.07 0.43 4.47
CA THR A 203 -22.12 0.54 5.59
C THR A 203 -22.36 -0.54 6.65
N GLU A 204 -23.62 -0.85 6.96
CA GLU A 204 -23.99 -1.93 7.89
C GLU A 204 -23.54 -3.31 7.36
N GLU A 205 -23.74 -3.59 6.05
CA GLU A 205 -23.24 -4.81 5.42
C GLU A 205 -21.70 -4.90 5.45
N LEU A 206 -20.98 -3.77 5.26
CA LEU A 206 -19.53 -3.72 5.37
C LEU A 206 -19.04 -3.93 6.80
N ALA A 207 -19.79 -3.46 7.79
CA ALA A 207 -19.52 -3.71 9.20
C ALA A 207 -19.64 -5.19 9.56
N GLU A 208 -20.64 -5.90 9.01
CA GLU A 208 -20.76 -7.35 9.16
C GLU A 208 -19.56 -8.10 8.55
N ILE A 209 -19.09 -7.65 7.37
CA ILE A 209 -17.90 -8.23 6.72
C ILE A 209 -16.68 -8.04 7.61
N ALA A 210 -16.45 -6.82 8.10
CA ALA A 210 -15.34 -6.50 8.98
C ALA A 210 -15.39 -7.34 10.28
N ALA A 211 -16.55 -7.44 10.89
CA ALA A 211 -16.76 -8.27 12.09
C ALA A 211 -16.48 -9.76 11.84
N GLY A 212 -16.93 -10.30 10.71
CA GLY A 212 -16.65 -11.69 10.31
C GLY A 212 -15.15 -11.97 10.12
N ARG A 213 -14.38 -10.95 9.77
CA ARG A 213 -12.91 -11.01 9.64
C ARG A 213 -12.16 -10.63 10.93
N ARG A 214 -12.85 -10.24 11.97
CA ARG A 214 -12.29 -9.69 13.21
C ARG A 214 -11.42 -8.44 12.97
N ALA A 215 -11.74 -7.70 11.90
CA ALA A 215 -11.07 -6.49 11.50
C ALA A 215 -11.83 -5.25 11.95
N PRO A 216 -11.19 -4.16 12.38
CA PRO A 216 -11.87 -2.90 12.57
C PRO A 216 -12.39 -2.37 11.24
N LEU A 217 -13.56 -1.71 11.29
CA LEU A 217 -14.10 -0.94 10.19
C LEU A 217 -13.72 0.53 10.39
N VAL A 218 -13.02 1.10 9.41
CA VAL A 218 -12.70 2.53 9.36
C VAL A 218 -13.55 3.17 8.26
N LEU A 219 -14.28 4.21 8.60
CA LEU A 219 -15.02 5.00 7.62
C LEU A 219 -14.09 6.10 7.08
N MET A 220 -13.90 6.13 5.77
CA MET A 220 -13.08 7.14 5.11
C MET A 220 -13.97 8.06 4.29
N PRO A 221 -13.91 9.37 4.51
CA PRO A 221 -14.67 10.32 3.73
C PRO A 221 -14.25 10.28 2.25
N HIS A 222 -15.09 10.81 1.39
CA HIS A 222 -14.67 11.04 0.02
C HIS A 222 -13.54 12.09 0.03
N VAL A 223 -12.41 11.72 -0.52
CA VAL A 223 -11.33 12.66 -0.85
C VAL A 223 -11.35 12.91 -2.34
N GLY A 224 -11.08 14.13 -2.77
CA GLY A 224 -10.98 14.50 -4.17
C GLY A 224 -9.87 13.78 -4.91
N ASP A 225 -9.59 14.19 -6.12
CA ASP A 225 -8.45 13.70 -6.88
C ASP A 225 -7.16 14.28 -6.29
N VAL A 226 -6.34 13.41 -5.70
CA VAL A 226 -5.11 13.82 -5.02
C VAL A 226 -4.08 14.39 -6.02
N GLY A 227 -4.08 13.90 -7.26
CA GLY A 227 -3.21 14.41 -8.32
C GLY A 227 -3.58 15.83 -8.75
N GLU A 228 -4.88 16.13 -8.84
CA GLU A 228 -5.39 17.44 -9.27
C GLU A 228 -5.52 18.44 -8.11
N GLU A 229 -6.09 18.03 -6.98
CA GLU A 229 -6.41 18.91 -5.85
C GLU A 229 -5.24 19.07 -4.86
N GLY A 230 -4.26 18.19 -4.97
CA GLY A 230 -3.11 18.14 -4.08
C GLY A 230 -3.35 17.31 -2.81
N PRO A 231 -2.28 16.77 -2.24
CA PRO A 231 -2.36 15.80 -1.14
C PRO A 231 -2.77 16.43 0.19
N GLU A 232 -2.56 17.72 0.40
CA GLU A 232 -2.81 18.38 1.69
C GLU A 232 -4.28 18.37 2.06
N GLN A 233 -5.13 18.78 1.11
CA GLN A 233 -6.58 18.80 1.33
C GLN A 233 -7.12 17.37 1.59
N ALA A 234 -6.60 16.38 0.87
CA ALA A 234 -6.98 14.99 1.05
C ALA A 234 -6.53 14.44 2.43
N LEU A 235 -5.33 14.79 2.89
CA LEU A 235 -4.83 14.43 4.23
C LEU A 235 -5.68 15.05 5.33
N ASP A 236 -6.02 16.32 5.22
CA ASP A 236 -6.86 17.02 6.20
C ASP A 236 -8.27 16.38 6.24
N ALA A 237 -8.87 16.13 5.09
CA ALA A 237 -10.18 15.49 5.01
C ALA A 237 -10.19 14.06 5.59
N ALA A 238 -9.10 13.32 5.42
CA ALA A 238 -8.97 11.92 5.88
C ALA A 238 -8.32 11.77 7.26
N ALA A 239 -7.92 12.84 7.94
CA ALA A 239 -7.05 12.82 9.13
C ALA A 239 -7.53 11.81 10.19
N LEU A 240 -8.79 11.89 10.61
CA LEU A 240 -9.35 10.97 11.62
C LEU A 240 -9.32 9.51 11.19
N SER A 241 -9.52 9.25 9.90
CA SER A 241 -9.50 7.89 9.36
C SER A 241 -8.07 7.36 9.29
N LEU A 242 -7.12 8.19 8.91
CA LEU A 242 -5.69 7.86 8.88
C LEU A 242 -5.14 7.61 10.29
N ASP A 243 -5.55 8.40 11.27
CA ASP A 243 -5.20 8.19 12.68
C ASP A 243 -5.76 6.86 13.21
N ALA A 244 -7.00 6.52 12.86
CA ALA A 244 -7.61 5.24 13.22
C ALA A 244 -6.88 4.05 12.57
N ILE A 245 -6.50 4.16 11.30
CA ILE A 245 -5.69 3.15 10.60
C ILE A 245 -4.35 3.00 11.31
N ARG A 246 -3.65 4.09 11.56
CA ARG A 246 -2.35 4.09 12.21
C ARG A 246 -2.40 3.44 13.59
N ALA A 247 -3.39 3.76 14.40
CA ALA A 247 -3.57 3.14 15.72
C ALA A 247 -3.70 1.60 15.68
N VAL A 248 -4.09 1.02 14.53
CA VAL A 248 -4.09 -0.44 14.33
C VAL A 248 -2.74 -0.94 13.85
N LEU A 249 -2.06 -0.19 12.98
CA LEU A 249 -0.78 -0.56 12.40
C LEU A 249 0.39 -0.51 13.41
N ASP A 250 0.26 0.28 14.47
CA ASP A 250 1.26 0.44 15.54
C ASP A 250 1.16 -0.64 16.64
N ARG A 251 0.23 -1.60 16.52
CA ARG A 251 0.02 -2.70 17.51
C ARG A 251 0.81 -3.94 17.13
#